data_b2cc0f749d80c33d7b26591e5624fdb8
#
_entry.id   b2cc0f749d80c33d7b26591e5624fdb8
#
_cell.length_a   1.000
_cell.length_b   1.000
_cell.length_c   1.000
_cell.angle_alpha   90.00
_cell.angle_beta   90.00
_cell.angle_gamma   90.00
#
_symmetry.space_group_name_H-M   'P 1'
#
loop_
_entity.id
_entity.type
_entity.pdbx_description
1 polymer ?
#
loop_
_entity_poly.entity_id
_entity_poly.type
_entity_poly.pdbx_seq_one_letter_code
_entity_poly.pdbx_strand_id
1 'polypeptide(L)'
;MILVAALYAVLAIGAHFLSLHLLFPRPPVSYEMGPDYFQLTTPDGVKLAARYWPNPEAKITFLYLQGNYEELGKLGEYIPTFVAAGYAVLAVDYRGYGHSGGTPTEANLYADAQLAYDHLRTKLGVPAERIVPFGYSLGSGPAVELALNQPVAGIILQGAFASAYRVETRIPLFPGDKFVNIRKMPRLRCPVMVIHGTEDRTVPFWHGKKLFLAATSRKTSLFVGGGPHGGLADYTGPHYWAELKRFTESL
;
A
#
# COMPACT_ATOMS: atom_id res chain seq x y z
N MET A 1 37.58 -17.40 8.25
CA MET A 1 36.15 -17.75 8.06
C MET A 1 35.29 -17.30 9.24
N ILE A 2 35.59 -17.62 10.47
CA ILE A 2 34.78 -17.28 11.67
C ILE A 2 34.57 -15.74 11.79
N LEU A 3 35.64 -14.95 11.61
CA LEU A 3 35.56 -13.47 11.71
C LEU A 3 34.64 -12.85 10.66
N VAL A 4 34.66 -13.37 9.42
CA VAL A 4 33.80 -12.91 8.32
C VAL A 4 32.33 -13.26 8.60
N ALA A 5 32.05 -14.46 9.10
CA ALA A 5 30.72 -14.88 9.50
C ALA A 5 30.17 -14.03 10.66
N ALA A 6 31.00 -13.74 11.66
CA ALA A 6 30.64 -12.89 12.79
C ALA A 6 30.32 -11.45 12.33
N LEU A 7 31.16 -10.87 11.47
CA LEU A 7 30.89 -9.54 10.90
C LEU A 7 29.59 -9.50 10.10
N TYR A 8 29.36 -10.51 9.25
CA TYR A 8 28.10 -10.62 8.49
C TYR A 8 26.88 -10.71 9.41
N ALA A 9 26.95 -11.50 10.49
CA ALA A 9 25.88 -11.62 11.47
C ALA A 9 25.58 -10.28 12.15
N VAL A 10 26.61 -9.53 12.55
CA VAL A 10 26.45 -8.18 13.14
C VAL A 10 25.80 -7.22 12.15
N LEU A 11 26.24 -7.21 10.89
CA LEU A 11 25.65 -6.38 9.85
C LEU A 11 24.18 -6.75 9.55
N ALA A 12 23.86 -8.05 9.54
CA ALA A 12 22.49 -8.52 9.35
C ALA A 12 21.55 -8.12 10.51
N ILE A 13 22.04 -8.21 11.75
CA ILE A 13 21.32 -7.75 12.94
C ILE A 13 21.13 -6.23 12.88
N GLY A 14 22.16 -5.47 12.57
CA GLY A 14 22.08 -4.01 12.41
C GLY A 14 21.10 -3.61 11.32
N ALA A 15 21.13 -4.28 10.15
CA ALA A 15 20.19 -4.06 9.06
C ALA A 15 18.72 -4.35 9.47
N HIS A 16 18.51 -5.39 10.30
CA HIS A 16 17.19 -5.71 10.81
C HIS A 16 16.61 -4.56 11.65
N PHE A 17 17.35 -4.06 12.65
CA PHE A 17 16.87 -2.96 13.50
C PHE A 17 16.74 -1.64 12.73
N LEU A 18 17.70 -1.32 11.88
CA LEU A 18 17.65 -0.12 11.03
C LEU A 18 16.43 -0.15 10.11
N SER A 19 16.12 -1.31 9.51
CA SER A 19 14.97 -1.45 8.62
C SER A 19 13.64 -1.18 9.32
N LEU A 20 13.48 -1.55 10.59
CA LEU A 20 12.26 -1.26 11.35
C LEU A 20 12.06 0.24 11.52
N HIS A 21 13.13 0.97 11.78
CA HIS A 21 13.08 2.42 11.93
C HIS A 21 12.80 3.14 10.59
N LEU A 22 13.43 2.69 9.51
CA LEU A 22 13.26 3.27 8.18
C LEU A 22 11.88 2.94 7.56
N LEU A 23 11.38 1.73 7.79
CA LEU A 23 10.08 1.31 7.26
C LEU A 23 8.91 1.98 7.98
N PHE A 24 9.04 2.24 9.29
CA PHE A 24 7.97 2.73 10.13
C PHE A 24 8.36 4.02 10.88
N PRO A 25 8.56 5.14 10.17
CA PRO A 25 9.03 6.41 10.76
C PRO A 25 7.98 7.09 11.67
N ARG A 26 6.70 6.69 11.58
CA ARG A 26 5.59 7.26 12.38
C ARG A 26 5.57 8.79 12.32
N PRO A 27 5.09 9.37 11.23
CA PRO A 27 5.02 10.82 11.10
C PRO A 27 4.15 11.44 12.22
N PRO A 28 4.38 12.71 12.58
CA PRO A 28 3.50 13.41 13.49
C PRO A 28 2.07 13.41 12.99
N VAL A 29 1.12 13.27 13.91
CA VAL A 29 -0.32 13.36 13.62
C VAL A 29 -0.66 14.75 13.12
N SER A 30 -1.34 14.88 11.99
CA SER A 30 -1.69 16.16 11.37
C SER A 30 -3.20 16.43 11.35
N TYR A 31 -4.02 15.62 12.03
CA TYR A 31 -5.46 15.79 12.10
C TYR A 31 -6.01 15.53 13.50
N GLU A 32 -7.22 16.01 13.74
CA GLU A 32 -8.01 15.70 14.93
C GLU A 32 -9.11 14.69 14.59
N MET A 33 -9.45 13.84 15.56
CA MET A 33 -10.55 12.88 15.42
C MET A 33 -11.88 13.61 15.46
N GLY A 34 -12.39 13.97 14.28
CA GLY A 34 -13.70 14.59 14.10
C GLY A 34 -14.78 13.56 13.68
N PRO A 35 -15.99 14.03 13.33
CA PRO A 35 -17.15 13.16 13.02
C PRO A 35 -16.95 12.30 11.76
N ASP A 36 -16.04 12.66 10.87
CA ASP A 36 -15.73 11.90 9.65
C ASP A 36 -14.83 10.68 9.91
N TYR A 37 -14.26 10.60 11.12
CA TYR A 37 -13.36 9.52 11.52
C TYR A 37 -14.06 8.57 12.46
N PHE A 38 -13.67 7.30 12.40
CA PHE A 38 -14.17 6.27 13.32
C PHE A 38 -13.04 5.32 13.71
N GLN A 39 -13.31 4.42 14.63
CA GLN A 39 -12.32 3.47 15.11
C GLN A 39 -12.72 2.04 14.75
N LEU A 40 -11.78 1.30 14.20
CA LEU A 40 -11.83 -0.16 14.10
C LEU A 40 -11.13 -0.76 15.31
N THR A 41 -11.70 -1.81 15.86
CA THR A 41 -11.09 -2.53 16.99
C THR A 41 -10.55 -3.86 16.52
N THR A 42 -9.24 -4.05 16.68
CA THR A 42 -8.57 -5.30 16.36
C THR A 42 -8.94 -6.40 17.37
N PRO A 43 -8.76 -7.70 17.05
CA PRO A 43 -9.04 -8.79 17.97
C PRO A 43 -8.28 -8.71 19.31
N ASP A 44 -7.11 -8.10 19.32
CA ASP A 44 -6.28 -7.84 20.51
C ASP A 44 -6.60 -6.50 21.21
N GLY A 45 -7.69 -5.83 20.80
CA GLY A 45 -8.23 -4.64 21.48
C GLY A 45 -7.59 -3.31 21.07
N VAL A 46 -6.64 -3.30 20.13
CA VAL A 46 -6.04 -2.06 19.62
C VAL A 46 -7.08 -1.28 18.80
N LYS A 47 -7.12 0.04 18.98
CA LYS A 47 -7.98 0.94 18.20
C LYS A 47 -7.21 1.47 17.00
N LEU A 48 -7.78 1.32 15.79
CA LEU A 48 -7.25 1.89 14.55
C LEU A 48 -8.16 3.03 14.12
N ALA A 49 -7.59 4.21 13.87
CA ALA A 49 -8.32 5.31 13.25
C ALA A 49 -8.60 4.99 11.78
N ALA A 50 -9.81 5.29 11.34
CA ALA A 50 -10.25 5.03 9.98
C ALA A 50 -11.11 6.21 9.47
N ARG A 51 -11.11 6.40 8.16
CA ARG A 51 -11.99 7.33 7.48
C ARG A 51 -12.52 6.71 6.20
N TYR A 52 -13.83 6.89 5.99
CA TYR A 52 -14.50 6.49 4.75
C TYR A 52 -14.95 7.74 4.00
N TRP A 53 -14.58 7.85 2.75
CA TRP A 53 -15.06 8.87 1.82
C TRP A 53 -16.09 8.21 0.91
N PRO A 54 -17.39 8.37 1.20
CA PRO A 54 -18.44 7.74 0.44
C PRO A 54 -18.62 8.38 -0.93
N ASN A 55 -18.99 7.57 -1.91
CA ASN A 55 -19.55 8.02 -3.17
C ASN A 55 -20.68 7.05 -3.55
N PRO A 56 -21.96 7.44 -3.46
CA PRO A 56 -23.09 6.55 -3.73
C PRO A 56 -23.11 5.99 -5.15
N GLU A 57 -22.56 6.73 -6.11
CA GLU A 57 -22.49 6.33 -7.52
C GLU A 57 -21.26 5.47 -7.84
N ALA A 58 -20.36 5.29 -6.89
CA ALA A 58 -19.12 4.55 -7.12
C ALA A 58 -19.40 3.09 -7.45
N LYS A 59 -18.86 2.61 -8.55
CA LYS A 59 -18.84 1.19 -8.91
C LYS A 59 -17.69 0.45 -8.22
N ILE A 60 -16.62 1.15 -7.89
CA ILE A 60 -15.43 0.63 -7.22
C ILE A 60 -15.18 1.40 -5.93
N THR A 61 -14.83 0.67 -4.89
CA THR A 61 -14.34 1.21 -3.62
C THR A 61 -12.86 0.85 -3.47
N PHE A 62 -12.01 1.85 -3.34
CA PHE A 62 -10.62 1.63 -3.01
C PHE A 62 -10.47 1.40 -1.50
N LEU A 63 -9.78 0.33 -1.14
CA LEU A 63 -9.15 0.22 0.15
C LEU A 63 -7.74 0.81 0.01
N TYR A 64 -7.59 2.08 0.39
CA TYR A 64 -6.34 2.80 0.26
C TYR A 64 -5.39 2.44 1.39
N LEU A 65 -4.28 1.85 1.03
CA LEU A 65 -3.21 1.39 1.92
C LEU A 65 -2.00 2.30 1.71
N GLN A 66 -1.76 3.14 2.70
CA GLN A 66 -0.91 4.33 2.63
C GLN A 66 0.59 4.02 2.68
N GLY A 67 1.39 5.02 2.28
CA GLY A 67 2.84 5.01 2.41
C GLY A 67 3.31 5.22 3.86
N ASN A 68 4.60 5.03 4.09
CA ASN A 68 5.17 5.08 5.45
C ASN A 68 5.31 6.49 6.05
N TYR A 69 5.15 7.55 5.27
CA TYR A 69 5.12 8.95 5.72
C TYR A 69 3.73 9.57 5.66
N GLU A 70 2.69 8.76 5.44
CA GLU A 70 1.31 9.21 5.37
C GLU A 70 0.53 8.80 6.63
N GLU A 71 -0.52 9.53 6.91
CA GLU A 71 -1.56 9.26 7.88
C GLU A 71 -2.87 9.93 7.39
N LEU A 72 -4.00 9.65 8.02
CA LEU A 72 -5.32 10.05 7.53
C LEU A 72 -5.49 11.56 7.31
N GLY A 73 -4.79 12.41 8.07
CA GLY A 73 -4.82 13.85 7.86
C GLY A 73 -4.24 14.24 6.51
N LYS A 74 -3.06 13.72 6.17
CA LYS A 74 -2.43 13.94 4.86
C LYS A 74 -3.26 13.37 3.71
N LEU A 75 -3.92 12.23 3.92
CA LEU A 75 -4.83 11.65 2.95
C LEU A 75 -6.05 12.54 2.69
N GLY A 76 -6.48 13.31 3.69
CA GLY A 76 -7.57 14.26 3.57
C GLY A 76 -7.38 15.31 2.48
N GLU A 77 -6.15 15.59 2.10
CA GLU A 77 -5.82 16.59 1.08
C GLU A 77 -6.06 16.06 -0.35
N TYR A 78 -5.78 14.79 -0.62
CA TYR A 78 -5.83 14.27 -1.99
C TYR A 78 -6.85 13.13 -2.24
N ILE A 79 -7.31 12.39 -1.24
CA ILE A 79 -8.35 11.39 -1.44
C ILE A 79 -9.66 11.98 -2.02
N PRO A 80 -10.06 13.23 -1.72
CA PRO A 80 -11.19 13.85 -2.39
C PRO A 80 -11.09 13.87 -3.93
N THR A 81 -9.88 13.86 -4.50
CA THR A 81 -9.71 13.79 -5.97
C THR A 81 -10.13 12.43 -6.54
N PHE A 82 -9.93 11.34 -5.78
CA PHE A 82 -10.45 10.01 -6.14
C PHE A 82 -11.98 9.97 -6.07
N VAL A 83 -12.56 10.62 -5.06
CA VAL A 83 -14.02 10.72 -4.94
C VAL A 83 -14.61 11.51 -6.10
N ALA A 84 -14.00 12.63 -6.47
CA ALA A 84 -14.37 13.43 -7.65
C ALA A 84 -14.21 12.64 -8.97
N ALA A 85 -13.27 11.69 -9.01
CA ALA A 85 -13.09 10.79 -10.16
C ALA A 85 -14.08 9.61 -10.17
N GLY A 86 -15.01 9.53 -9.21
CA GLY A 86 -16.11 8.56 -9.20
C GLY A 86 -15.89 7.32 -8.31
N TYR A 87 -14.92 7.34 -7.40
CA TYR A 87 -14.63 6.23 -6.50
C TYR A 87 -15.07 6.51 -5.06
N ALA A 88 -15.41 5.48 -4.30
CA ALA A 88 -15.43 5.54 -2.85
C ALA A 88 -14.07 5.08 -2.30
N VAL A 89 -13.68 5.56 -1.12
CA VAL A 89 -12.37 5.23 -0.52
C VAL A 89 -12.51 4.96 0.97
N LEU A 90 -11.95 3.86 1.45
CA LEU A 90 -11.68 3.61 2.85
C LEU A 90 -10.17 3.62 3.07
N ALA A 91 -9.71 4.34 4.08
CA ALA A 91 -8.33 4.27 4.55
C ALA A 91 -8.30 4.09 6.07
N VAL A 92 -7.21 3.51 6.57
CA VAL A 92 -6.95 3.32 8.00
C VAL A 92 -5.52 3.72 8.31
N ASP A 93 -5.32 4.35 9.45
CA ASP A 93 -3.98 4.49 10.00
C ASP A 93 -3.53 3.13 10.55
N TYR A 94 -2.41 2.63 10.07
CA TYR A 94 -1.83 1.40 10.62
C TYR A 94 -1.52 1.54 12.09
N ARG A 95 -1.39 0.43 12.82
CA ARG A 95 -0.91 0.44 14.21
C ARG A 95 0.31 1.33 14.37
N GLY A 96 0.25 2.26 15.34
CA GLY A 96 1.30 3.22 15.64
C GLY A 96 1.40 4.42 14.69
N TYR A 97 0.45 4.60 13.75
CA TYR A 97 0.32 5.77 12.89
C TYR A 97 -0.89 6.61 13.29
N GLY A 98 -0.84 7.90 13.05
CA GLY A 98 -1.92 8.82 13.35
C GLY A 98 -2.47 8.62 14.75
N HIS A 99 -3.79 8.49 14.87
CA HIS A 99 -4.47 8.18 16.14
C HIS A 99 -4.64 6.67 16.41
N SER A 100 -3.99 5.80 15.63
CA SER A 100 -4.01 4.36 15.89
C SER A 100 -3.02 3.96 16.98
N GLY A 101 -3.49 3.10 17.88
CA GLY A 101 -2.64 2.52 18.92
C GLY A 101 -1.69 1.44 18.41
N GLY A 102 -0.92 0.84 19.32
CA GLY A 102 -0.08 -0.31 19.03
C GLY A 102 1.25 0.02 18.34
N THR A 103 1.83 -0.98 17.70
CA THR A 103 3.17 -0.89 17.08
C THR A 103 3.12 -1.45 15.65
N PRO A 104 3.68 -0.75 14.65
CA PRO A 104 3.71 -1.23 13.28
C PRO A 104 4.73 -2.36 13.13
N THR A 105 4.29 -3.44 12.52
CA THR A 105 5.11 -4.56 12.05
C THR A 105 4.54 -5.06 10.72
N GLU A 106 5.30 -5.84 9.96
CA GLU A 106 4.78 -6.43 8.74
C GLU A 106 3.48 -7.23 8.99
N ALA A 107 3.47 -8.09 10.02
CA ALA A 107 2.29 -8.88 10.38
C ALA A 107 1.11 -8.01 10.80
N ASN A 108 1.36 -6.95 11.56
CA ASN A 108 0.31 -6.04 12.01
C ASN A 108 -0.29 -5.24 10.84
N LEU A 109 0.53 -4.77 9.89
CA LEU A 109 0.00 -4.09 8.71
C LEU A 109 -0.89 -5.01 7.85
N TYR A 110 -0.55 -6.29 7.76
CA TYR A 110 -1.40 -7.27 7.09
C TYR A 110 -2.74 -7.46 7.82
N ALA A 111 -2.70 -7.58 9.15
CA ALA A 111 -3.90 -7.71 9.97
C ALA A 111 -4.78 -6.44 9.94
N ASP A 112 -4.16 -5.26 9.94
CA ASP A 112 -4.87 -3.97 9.86
C ASP A 112 -5.57 -3.81 8.50
N ALA A 113 -4.92 -4.19 7.40
CA ALA A 113 -5.53 -4.19 6.07
C ALA A 113 -6.68 -5.21 5.97
N GLN A 114 -6.54 -6.39 6.59
CA GLN A 114 -7.60 -7.39 6.67
C GLN A 114 -8.80 -6.85 7.44
N LEU A 115 -8.60 -6.23 8.60
CA LEU A 115 -9.67 -5.64 9.40
C LEU A 115 -10.44 -4.55 8.64
N ALA A 116 -9.72 -3.72 7.89
CA ALA A 116 -10.32 -2.68 7.05
C ALA A 116 -11.13 -3.30 5.88
N TYR A 117 -10.63 -4.34 5.26
CA TYR A 117 -11.37 -5.11 4.24
C TYR A 117 -12.64 -5.73 4.82
N ASP A 118 -12.56 -6.38 5.99
CA ASP A 118 -13.71 -6.97 6.67
C ASP A 118 -14.76 -5.92 7.02
N HIS A 119 -14.34 -4.72 7.42
CA HIS A 119 -15.24 -3.60 7.65
C HIS A 119 -15.98 -3.18 6.36
N LEU A 120 -15.29 -3.05 5.22
CA LEU A 120 -15.93 -2.81 3.93
C LEU A 120 -16.98 -3.86 3.62
N ARG A 121 -16.64 -5.14 3.82
CA ARG A 121 -17.51 -6.28 3.51
C ARG A 121 -18.72 -6.38 4.42
N THR A 122 -18.51 -6.28 5.73
CA THR A 122 -19.51 -6.65 6.73
C THR A 122 -20.30 -5.48 7.29
N LYS A 123 -19.70 -4.28 7.34
CA LYS A 123 -20.34 -3.09 7.92
C LYS A 123 -20.83 -2.12 6.85
N LEU A 124 -20.03 -1.94 5.79
CA LEU A 124 -20.41 -1.05 4.69
C LEU A 124 -21.09 -1.80 3.53
N GLY A 125 -21.18 -3.15 3.58
CA GLY A 125 -21.88 -3.96 2.60
C GLY A 125 -21.27 -3.93 1.20
N VAL A 126 -20.01 -3.55 1.05
CA VAL A 126 -19.36 -3.46 -0.26
C VAL A 126 -19.04 -4.88 -0.77
N PRO A 127 -19.54 -5.31 -1.94
CA PRO A 127 -19.22 -6.61 -2.52
C PRO A 127 -17.73 -6.73 -2.84
N ALA A 128 -17.16 -7.94 -2.75
CA ALA A 128 -15.73 -8.19 -3.02
C ALA A 128 -15.33 -7.75 -4.43
N GLU A 129 -16.24 -7.93 -5.38
CA GLU A 129 -16.09 -7.59 -6.80
C GLU A 129 -16.06 -6.06 -7.05
N ARG A 130 -16.25 -5.27 -6.00
CA ARG A 130 -16.19 -3.80 -6.03
C ARG A 130 -15.04 -3.26 -5.17
N ILE A 131 -14.29 -4.11 -4.48
CA ILE A 131 -13.16 -3.71 -3.64
C ILE A 131 -11.86 -3.86 -4.43
N VAL A 132 -11.10 -2.79 -4.49
CA VAL A 132 -9.76 -2.76 -5.08
C VAL A 132 -8.77 -2.24 -4.04
N PRO A 133 -7.91 -3.07 -3.48
CA PRO A 133 -6.77 -2.61 -2.69
C PRO A 133 -5.87 -1.70 -3.53
N PHE A 134 -5.68 -0.48 -3.06
CA PHE A 134 -4.77 0.50 -3.66
C PHE A 134 -3.57 0.66 -2.73
N GLY A 135 -2.46 -0.01 -3.06
CA GLY A 135 -1.25 0.05 -2.24
C GLY A 135 -0.26 1.08 -2.75
N TYR A 136 -0.05 2.14 -1.96
CA TYR A 136 0.97 3.15 -2.24
C TYR A 136 2.24 2.88 -1.43
N SER A 137 3.39 2.82 -2.10
CA SER A 137 4.70 2.66 -1.44
C SER A 137 4.70 1.50 -0.43
N LEU A 138 4.85 1.75 0.88
CA LEU A 138 4.74 0.76 1.96
C LEU A 138 3.44 -0.04 1.87
N GLY A 139 2.33 0.62 1.57
CA GLY A 139 1.02 0.00 1.44
C GLY A 139 0.91 -1.07 0.35
N SER A 140 1.88 -1.14 -0.57
CA SER A 140 1.94 -2.24 -1.54
C SER A 140 2.13 -3.61 -0.88
N GLY A 141 2.79 -3.68 0.27
CA GLY A 141 2.95 -4.91 1.04
C GLY A 141 1.61 -5.50 1.50
N PRO A 142 0.85 -4.77 2.34
CA PRO A 142 -0.46 -5.24 2.78
C PRO A 142 -1.48 -5.38 1.63
N ALA A 143 -1.40 -4.56 0.57
CA ALA A 143 -2.28 -4.71 -0.60
C ALA A 143 -2.07 -6.06 -1.31
N VAL A 144 -0.82 -6.43 -1.55
CA VAL A 144 -0.48 -7.73 -2.17
C VAL A 144 -0.87 -8.90 -1.28
N GLU A 145 -0.62 -8.82 0.04
CA GLU A 145 -1.01 -9.87 0.98
C GLU A 145 -2.53 -10.06 1.02
N LEU A 146 -3.27 -8.94 1.09
CA LEU A 146 -4.74 -8.98 1.09
C LEU A 146 -5.28 -9.62 -0.19
N ALA A 147 -4.80 -9.19 -1.37
CA ALA A 147 -5.25 -9.72 -2.66
C ALA A 147 -4.89 -11.19 -2.90
N LEU A 148 -3.92 -11.75 -2.16
CA LEU A 148 -3.62 -13.18 -2.17
C LEU A 148 -4.64 -14.00 -1.36
N ASN A 149 -5.15 -13.43 -0.27
CA ASN A 149 -5.90 -14.16 0.73
C ASN A 149 -7.41 -13.87 0.68
N GLN A 150 -7.82 -12.78 0.01
CA GLN A 150 -9.21 -12.35 -0.09
C GLN A 150 -9.65 -12.15 -1.55
N PRO A 151 -10.93 -12.41 -1.86
CA PRO A 151 -11.49 -12.04 -3.15
C PRO A 151 -11.54 -10.51 -3.27
N VAL A 152 -11.02 -9.99 -4.39
CA VAL A 152 -11.01 -8.57 -4.73
C VAL A 152 -11.23 -8.40 -6.24
N ALA A 153 -11.76 -7.27 -6.67
CA ALA A 153 -11.97 -6.97 -8.09
C ALA A 153 -10.66 -6.91 -8.88
N GLY A 154 -9.64 -6.33 -8.27
CA GLY A 154 -8.30 -6.14 -8.82
C GLY A 154 -7.39 -5.53 -7.77
N ILE A 155 -6.15 -5.23 -8.11
CA ILE A 155 -5.19 -4.56 -7.23
C ILE A 155 -4.45 -3.46 -7.99
N ILE A 156 -4.20 -2.33 -7.32
CA ILE A 156 -3.39 -1.23 -7.84
C ILE A 156 -2.16 -1.06 -6.94
N LEU A 157 -1.00 -1.00 -7.56
CA LEU A 157 0.29 -0.85 -6.89
C LEU A 157 1.00 0.40 -7.42
N GLN A 158 1.05 1.47 -6.62
CA GLN A 158 1.71 2.72 -6.99
C GLN A 158 3.00 2.92 -6.19
N GLY A 159 4.11 3.20 -6.89
CA GLY A 159 5.42 3.39 -6.24
C GLY A 159 5.86 2.16 -5.43
N ALA A 160 5.43 0.97 -5.85
CA ALA A 160 5.58 -0.28 -5.11
C ALA A 160 6.98 -0.88 -5.25
N PHE A 161 7.42 -1.60 -4.22
CA PHE A 161 8.73 -2.23 -4.18
C PHE A 161 8.67 -3.76 -4.26
N ALA A 162 9.71 -4.37 -4.83
CA ALA A 162 9.86 -5.83 -4.93
C ALA A 162 10.02 -6.50 -3.55
N SER A 163 10.77 -5.87 -2.67
CA SER A 163 10.88 -6.16 -1.23
C SER A 163 11.52 -4.98 -0.52
N ALA A 164 11.30 -4.85 0.77
CA ALA A 164 11.69 -3.66 1.53
C ALA A 164 13.21 -3.44 1.53
N TYR A 165 14.01 -4.47 1.83
CA TYR A 165 15.47 -4.30 1.88
C TYR A 165 16.09 -3.95 0.54
N ARG A 166 15.49 -4.43 -0.57
CA ARG A 166 16.01 -4.17 -1.91
C ARG A 166 15.84 -2.74 -2.38
N VAL A 167 15.03 -1.93 -1.71
CA VAL A 167 14.96 -0.49 -1.98
C VAL A 167 16.35 0.12 -1.82
N GLU A 168 17.07 -0.26 -0.75
CA GLU A 168 18.40 0.21 -0.45
C GLU A 168 19.50 -0.69 -1.05
N THR A 169 19.39 -2.00 -0.84
CA THR A 169 20.48 -2.94 -1.17
C THR A 169 20.48 -3.40 -2.63
N ARG A 170 19.40 -3.19 -3.38
CA ARG A 170 19.16 -3.64 -4.76
C ARG A 170 19.17 -5.17 -4.95
N ILE A 171 19.86 -5.91 -4.12
CA ILE A 171 19.96 -7.37 -4.12
C ILE A 171 19.55 -7.94 -2.76
N PRO A 172 19.15 -9.22 -2.64
CA PRO A 172 18.81 -9.84 -1.36
C PRO A 172 20.08 -10.12 -0.56
N LEU A 173 20.61 -9.10 0.10
CA LEU A 173 21.89 -9.16 0.81
C LEU A 173 21.77 -9.78 2.20
N PHE A 174 20.66 -9.50 2.92
CA PHE A 174 20.47 -9.94 4.31
C PHE A 174 19.23 -10.82 4.45
N PRO A 175 19.22 -11.77 5.40
CA PRO A 175 18.05 -12.53 5.77
C PRO A 175 17.00 -11.63 6.46
N GLY A 176 15.74 -12.08 6.50
CA GLY A 176 14.68 -11.36 7.20
C GLY A 176 14.11 -10.17 6.43
N ASP A 177 14.29 -10.13 5.09
CA ASP A 177 13.67 -9.12 4.22
C ASP A 177 12.15 -9.09 4.41
N LYS A 178 11.57 -7.89 4.36
CA LYS A 178 10.16 -7.66 4.67
C LYS A 178 9.37 -7.33 3.42
N PHE A 179 8.06 -7.59 3.47
CA PHE A 179 7.14 -7.32 2.38
C PHE A 179 7.69 -7.82 1.04
N VAL A 180 8.05 -9.11 0.97
CA VAL A 180 8.68 -9.71 -0.22
C VAL A 180 7.63 -9.91 -1.32
N ASN A 181 7.13 -8.78 -1.87
CA ASN A 181 6.05 -8.72 -2.85
C ASN A 181 6.38 -9.51 -4.11
N ILE A 182 7.64 -9.46 -4.56
CA ILE A 182 8.09 -10.13 -5.79
C ILE A 182 7.82 -11.64 -5.78
N ARG A 183 7.84 -12.29 -4.62
CA ARG A 183 7.54 -13.72 -4.50
C ARG A 183 6.05 -14.02 -4.51
N LYS A 184 5.22 -12.99 -4.21
CA LYS A 184 3.76 -13.08 -4.10
C LYS A 184 3.08 -12.78 -5.44
N MET A 185 3.64 -11.87 -6.24
CA MET A 185 3.06 -11.43 -7.52
C MET A 185 2.63 -12.58 -8.45
N PRO A 186 3.42 -13.66 -8.67
CA PRO A 186 3.00 -14.74 -9.56
C PRO A 186 1.78 -15.54 -9.07
N ARG A 187 1.41 -15.39 -7.80
CA ARG A 187 0.29 -16.09 -7.15
C ARG A 187 -1.00 -15.29 -7.16
N LEU A 188 -0.95 -13.99 -7.52
CA LEU A 188 -2.14 -13.14 -7.64
C LEU A 188 -3.03 -13.66 -8.77
N ARG A 189 -4.33 -13.79 -8.49
CA ARG A 189 -5.33 -14.26 -9.46
C ARG A 189 -6.18 -13.11 -10.01
N CYS A 190 -6.26 -11.99 -9.29
CA CYS A 190 -6.98 -10.81 -9.72
C CYS A 190 -6.16 -9.97 -10.72
N PRO A 191 -6.82 -9.12 -11.53
CA PRO A 191 -6.13 -8.13 -12.37
C PRO A 191 -5.23 -7.20 -11.58
N VAL A 192 -4.07 -6.84 -12.17
CA VAL A 192 -3.05 -6.02 -11.52
C VAL A 192 -2.78 -4.76 -12.34
N MET A 193 -2.79 -3.59 -11.70
CA MET A 193 -2.27 -2.36 -12.28
C MET A 193 -1.02 -1.92 -11.50
N VAL A 194 0.06 -1.62 -12.23
CA VAL A 194 1.29 -1.05 -11.63
C VAL A 194 1.50 0.36 -12.14
N ILE A 195 1.53 1.32 -11.22
CA ILE A 195 1.78 2.75 -11.49
C ILE A 195 3.14 3.11 -10.91
N HIS A 196 4.05 3.69 -11.71
CA HIS A 196 5.39 4.01 -11.24
C HIS A 196 6.04 5.14 -12.04
N GLY A 197 6.64 6.09 -11.34
CA GLY A 197 7.44 7.15 -11.98
C GLY A 197 8.81 6.64 -12.42
N THR A 198 9.27 7.00 -13.61
CA THR A 198 10.59 6.53 -14.10
C THR A 198 11.76 7.21 -13.40
N GLU A 199 11.54 8.37 -12.76
CA GLU A 199 12.54 9.09 -11.94
C GLU A 199 12.22 9.03 -10.43
N ASP A 200 11.53 7.97 -10.01
CA ASP A 200 11.30 7.69 -8.60
C ASP A 200 12.65 7.46 -7.88
N ARG A 201 12.98 8.41 -6.98
CA ARG A 201 14.23 8.38 -6.19
C ARG A 201 14.07 7.71 -4.83
N THR A 202 12.84 7.45 -4.40
CA THR A 202 12.53 6.75 -3.15
C THR A 202 12.49 5.24 -3.37
N VAL A 203 11.69 4.81 -4.34
CA VAL A 203 11.61 3.40 -4.76
C VAL A 203 12.01 3.34 -6.24
N PRO A 204 13.25 2.97 -6.57
CA PRO A 204 13.73 2.99 -7.95
C PRO A 204 12.82 2.25 -8.91
N PHE A 205 12.58 2.81 -10.10
CA PHE A 205 11.62 2.35 -11.11
C PHE A 205 11.71 0.84 -11.45
N TRP A 206 12.91 0.24 -11.37
CA TRP A 206 13.08 -1.19 -11.65
C TRP A 206 12.25 -2.10 -10.72
N HIS A 207 11.86 -1.62 -9.54
CA HIS A 207 10.96 -2.34 -8.63
C HIS A 207 9.58 -2.52 -9.26
N GLY A 208 8.96 -1.43 -9.71
CA GLY A 208 7.65 -1.47 -10.38
C GLY A 208 7.69 -2.33 -11.64
N LYS A 209 8.74 -2.17 -12.46
CA LYS A 209 8.96 -3.00 -13.66
C LYS A 209 9.07 -4.49 -13.31
N LYS A 210 9.81 -4.86 -12.25
CA LYS A 210 9.91 -6.27 -11.81
C LYS A 210 8.59 -6.82 -11.30
N LEU A 211 7.83 -6.06 -10.53
CA LEU A 211 6.51 -6.48 -10.05
C LEU A 211 5.55 -6.70 -11.21
N PHE A 212 5.52 -5.76 -12.17
CA PHE A 212 4.71 -5.90 -13.38
C PHE A 212 5.07 -7.17 -14.17
N LEU A 213 6.36 -7.43 -14.39
CA LEU A 213 6.81 -8.62 -15.13
C LEU A 213 6.48 -9.92 -14.39
N ALA A 214 6.54 -9.92 -13.05
CA ALA A 214 6.28 -11.10 -12.23
C ALA A 214 4.79 -11.46 -12.11
N ALA A 215 3.87 -10.50 -12.29
CA ALA A 215 2.44 -10.79 -12.31
C ALA A 215 2.08 -11.68 -13.51
N THR A 216 1.33 -12.76 -13.26
CA THR A 216 0.89 -13.74 -14.28
C THR A 216 -0.57 -13.55 -14.67
N SER A 217 -1.37 -12.89 -13.83
CA SER A 217 -2.74 -12.51 -14.13
C SER A 217 -2.80 -11.39 -15.18
N ARG A 218 -4.03 -11.03 -15.63
CA ARG A 218 -4.23 -9.84 -16.46
C ARG A 218 -3.60 -8.62 -15.80
N LYS A 219 -2.78 -7.88 -16.54
CA LYS A 219 -2.01 -6.78 -15.98
C LYS A 219 -1.93 -5.58 -16.92
N THR A 220 -1.90 -4.39 -16.33
CA THR A 220 -1.65 -3.11 -17.00
C THR A 220 -0.58 -2.33 -16.25
N SER A 221 0.03 -1.36 -16.92
CA SER A 221 0.97 -0.46 -16.27
C SER A 221 0.78 0.97 -16.74
N LEU A 222 0.96 1.90 -15.81
CA LEU A 222 1.14 3.32 -16.09
C LEU A 222 2.55 3.71 -15.61
N PHE A 223 3.52 3.61 -16.53
CA PHE A 223 4.89 4.05 -16.26
C PHE A 223 5.05 5.49 -16.71
N VAL A 224 5.16 6.40 -15.73
CA VAL A 224 5.15 7.84 -15.95
C VAL A 224 6.56 8.33 -16.23
N GLY A 225 6.82 8.75 -17.48
CA GLY A 225 8.12 9.31 -17.91
C GLY A 225 8.48 10.56 -17.09
N GLY A 226 9.67 10.57 -16.48
CA GLY A 226 10.12 11.66 -15.61
C GLY A 226 9.40 11.76 -14.27
N GLY A 227 8.40 10.91 -14.03
CA GLY A 227 7.55 10.96 -12.84
C GLY A 227 8.30 10.63 -11.54
N PRO A 228 8.02 11.37 -10.45
CA PRO A 228 8.59 11.15 -9.13
C PRO A 228 7.91 9.98 -8.38
N HIS A 229 8.26 9.78 -7.08
CA HIS A 229 7.62 8.79 -6.21
C HIS A 229 6.18 9.13 -5.87
N GLY A 230 5.93 10.35 -5.43
CA GLY A 230 4.60 10.85 -5.02
C GLY A 230 4.03 11.83 -6.02
N GLY A 231 2.73 12.20 -5.84
CA GLY A 231 2.07 13.22 -6.66
C GLY A 231 1.90 12.83 -8.14
N LEU A 232 1.90 11.53 -8.47
CA LEU A 232 1.81 11.09 -9.86
C LEU A 232 0.50 11.48 -10.55
N ALA A 233 -0.60 11.60 -9.79
CA ALA A 233 -1.87 12.06 -10.33
C ALA A 233 -1.77 13.51 -10.83
N ASP A 234 -1.16 14.40 -10.04
CA ASP A 234 -0.96 15.80 -10.41
C ASP A 234 0.07 15.95 -11.52
N TYR A 235 1.18 15.19 -11.42
CA TYR A 235 2.24 15.21 -12.43
C TYR A 235 1.76 14.76 -13.82
N THR A 236 0.92 13.74 -13.85
CA THR A 236 0.41 13.13 -15.10
C THR A 236 -0.88 13.80 -15.59
N GLY A 237 -1.63 14.45 -14.68
CA GLY A 237 -2.88 15.13 -14.96
C GLY A 237 -4.00 14.17 -15.45
N PRO A 238 -4.82 14.60 -16.43
CA PRO A 238 -5.99 13.82 -16.88
C PRO A 238 -5.66 12.40 -17.37
N HIS A 239 -4.45 12.17 -17.85
CA HIS A 239 -4.05 10.86 -18.34
C HIS A 239 -3.97 9.81 -17.20
N TYR A 240 -3.56 10.23 -16.00
CA TYR A 240 -3.59 9.34 -14.82
C TYR A 240 -5.00 8.80 -14.57
N TRP A 241 -5.98 9.70 -14.53
CA TRP A 241 -7.38 9.37 -14.26
C TRP A 241 -8.01 8.53 -15.38
N ALA A 242 -7.65 8.81 -16.64
CA ALA A 242 -8.10 8.02 -17.78
C ALA A 242 -7.61 6.57 -17.73
N GLU A 243 -6.32 6.35 -17.38
CA GLU A 243 -5.76 5.00 -17.24
C GLU A 243 -6.34 4.26 -16.03
N LEU A 244 -6.50 4.96 -14.90
CA LEU A 244 -7.14 4.40 -13.71
C LEU A 244 -8.58 3.95 -14.02
N LYS A 245 -9.36 4.81 -14.71
CA LYS A 245 -10.72 4.51 -15.13
C LYS A 245 -10.76 3.31 -16.08
N ARG A 246 -9.88 3.29 -17.10
CA ARG A 246 -9.79 2.17 -18.05
C ARG A 246 -9.53 0.84 -17.33
N PHE A 247 -8.64 0.84 -16.36
CA PHE A 247 -8.38 -0.35 -15.56
C PHE A 247 -9.62 -0.76 -14.75
N THR A 248 -10.22 0.14 -14.01
CA THR A 248 -11.35 -0.17 -13.13
C THR A 248 -12.62 -0.54 -13.90
N GLU A 249 -12.86 0.00 -15.09
CA GLU A 249 -13.96 -0.40 -15.98
C GLU A 249 -13.75 -1.78 -16.61
N SER A 250 -12.54 -2.28 -16.58
CA SER A 250 -12.22 -3.62 -17.09
C SER A 250 -12.34 -4.73 -16.03
N LEU A 251 -12.64 -4.39 -14.77
CA LEU A 251 -12.81 -5.33 -13.66
C LEU A 251 -14.23 -5.89 -13.66
#